data_9c58093767677ecbba9579d9a440b889
#
_entry.id   9c58093767677ecbba9579d9a440b889
#
_cell.length_a   1.000
_cell.length_b   1.000
_cell.length_c   1.000
_cell.angle_alpha   90.00
_cell.angle_beta   90.00
_cell.angle_gamma   90.00
#
_symmetry.space_group_name_H-M   'P 1'
#
loop_
_entity.id
_entity.type
_entity.pdbx_description
1 polymer ?
#
loop_
_entity_poly.entity_id
_entity_poly.type
_entity_poly.pdbx_seq_one_letter_code
_entity_poly.pdbx_strand_id
1 'polypeptide(L)'
;MANRWVGEALAPARGRGHLGRMTSSPAARSAASGAGKPGAKPGTPAPAALLAWYDRHRRRLPWRAEPGRQADPYHVFLSEIMLQQTTVKAVGPYFTGFLARWPTVSHLAAAPLEEVLSAWAGLGYYARARNLHACAQAVVARHGGRFPDDEAALLALPGIGPYTAAAIASIAFDLKASPVDGNIERVVSRLYRVAEPLPGAKPRIKALAAALTPAQRPGDFAQAMMDLGATICTPRSPACSLCPWMEPCAARAAGDAALYPVKAPKGEKPKREGAAFLAVRADGAVLLRTRPDKGLLAKMTEVPSTPWGPKSDAPEAHAPLKARWRALPGAVEHVFTHFALTLKVLRADLPATAPAPEGHRWVTPDRFDAEALPSVMRKVLAHGGIE
;
A
#
# COMPACT_ATOMS: atom_id res chain seq x y z
N MET A 1 21.03 -34.11 -27.10
CA MET A 1 21.23 -35.51 -26.65
C MET A 1 20.05 -35.85 -25.76
N ALA A 2 19.23 -36.77 -26.25
CA ALA A 2 18.01 -37.25 -25.62
C ALA A 2 18.28 -38.27 -24.54
N ASN A 3 17.49 -38.36 -23.51
CA ASN A 3 17.13 -39.66 -22.93
C ASN A 3 15.71 -39.58 -22.29
N ARG A 4 14.83 -40.35 -22.94
CA ARG A 4 13.55 -40.85 -22.47
C ARG A 4 13.76 -41.94 -21.43
N TRP A 5 12.86 -42.07 -20.47
CA TRP A 5 12.47 -43.36 -19.89
C TRP A 5 10.95 -43.44 -19.76
N VAL A 6 10.42 -44.59 -20.24
CA VAL A 6 9.01 -44.96 -20.40
C VAL A 6 8.74 -46.19 -19.51
N GLY A 7 7.51 -46.30 -18.99
CA GLY A 7 6.84 -47.53 -18.59
C GLY A 7 7.06 -47.94 -17.13
N GLU A 8 6.10 -48.39 -16.37
CA GLU A 8 5.15 -49.46 -16.63
C GLU A 8 3.97 -49.43 -15.65
N ALA A 9 2.86 -49.88 -16.11
CA ALA A 9 1.61 -50.08 -15.36
C ALA A 9 1.57 -51.47 -14.70
N LEU A 10 0.92 -51.53 -13.53
CA LEU A 10 0.36 -52.81 -13.02
C LEU A 10 -0.84 -52.56 -12.14
N ALA A 11 -2.01 -53.08 -12.52
CA ALA A 11 -3.20 -53.45 -11.75
C ALA A 11 -3.37 -54.99 -11.94
N PRO A 12 -4.38 -55.66 -11.28
CA PRO A 12 -5.10 -55.42 -10.02
C PRO A 12 -5.11 -56.67 -9.11
N ALA A 13 -5.63 -56.58 -7.87
CA ALA A 13 -6.04 -57.78 -7.12
C ALA A 13 -7.40 -57.56 -6.44
N ARG A 14 -8.33 -58.46 -6.74
CA ARG A 14 -9.68 -58.58 -6.17
C ARG A 14 -9.64 -59.31 -4.82
N GLY A 15 -10.50 -58.92 -3.87
CA GLY A 15 -10.74 -59.70 -2.64
C GLY A 15 -12.06 -59.29 -1.95
N ARG A 16 -12.96 -60.21 -1.94
CA ARG A 16 -14.37 -60.25 -1.50
C ARG A 16 -14.64 -59.85 -0.05
N GLY A 17 -15.70 -59.09 0.20
CA GLY A 17 -16.92 -59.43 0.91
C GLY A 17 -16.90 -59.53 2.43
N HIS A 18 -17.67 -58.64 3.10
CA HIS A 18 -18.64 -59.10 4.12
C HIS A 18 -19.71 -58.04 4.37
N LEU A 19 -20.95 -58.50 4.50
CA LEU A 19 -22.20 -57.79 4.86
C LEU A 19 -22.16 -57.33 6.31
N GLY A 20 -22.72 -56.13 6.59
CA GLY A 20 -22.96 -55.68 7.96
C GLY A 20 -23.74 -54.39 8.11
N ARG A 21 -25.08 -54.51 8.09
CA ARG A 21 -26.12 -53.68 8.77
C ARG A 21 -26.20 -52.17 8.56
N MET A 22 -27.37 -51.82 8.08
CA MET A 22 -28.06 -50.53 8.07
C MET A 22 -28.10 -49.86 9.43
N THR A 23 -27.76 -48.55 9.49
CA THR A 23 -28.37 -47.62 10.42
C THR A 23 -28.64 -46.30 9.67
N SER A 24 -29.81 -45.79 9.92
CA SER A 24 -30.53 -44.67 9.34
C SER A 24 -29.77 -43.38 9.22
N SER A 25 -29.83 -42.80 8.02
CA SER A 25 -29.44 -41.39 7.71
C SER A 25 -30.53 -40.43 8.19
N PRO A 26 -30.17 -39.26 8.77
CA PRO A 26 -31.12 -38.16 8.90
C PRO A 26 -31.10 -37.27 7.65
N ALA A 27 -32.30 -36.91 7.24
CA ALA A 27 -32.73 -36.14 6.10
C ALA A 27 -31.83 -34.97 5.69
N ALA A 28 -31.37 -34.95 4.44
CA ALA A 28 -30.91 -33.78 3.73
C ALA A 28 -32.07 -32.77 3.61
N ARG A 29 -31.92 -31.63 4.28
CA ARG A 29 -32.79 -30.48 4.06
C ARG A 29 -32.49 -29.93 2.65
N SER A 30 -33.43 -30.10 1.76
CA SER A 30 -33.52 -29.44 0.47
C SER A 30 -33.38 -27.91 0.66
N ALA A 31 -32.27 -27.34 0.19
CA ALA A 31 -32.16 -25.90 0.02
C ALA A 31 -33.05 -25.51 -1.17
N ALA A 32 -34.21 -24.95 -0.87
CA ALA A 32 -35.08 -24.36 -1.87
C ALA A 32 -34.31 -23.30 -2.67
N SER A 33 -34.09 -23.58 -3.95
CA SER A 33 -33.65 -22.61 -4.95
C SER A 33 -34.75 -21.57 -5.15
N GLY A 34 -34.68 -20.48 -4.42
CA GLY A 34 -35.44 -19.28 -4.70
C GLY A 34 -34.95 -18.69 -6.04
N ALA A 35 -35.52 -19.13 -7.14
CA ALA A 35 -35.41 -18.45 -8.42
C ALA A 35 -36.05 -17.06 -8.29
N GLY A 36 -35.26 -16.06 -7.93
CA GLY A 36 -35.66 -14.66 -8.02
C GLY A 36 -36.05 -14.33 -9.45
N LYS A 37 -37.16 -13.63 -9.61
CA LYS A 37 -37.65 -13.14 -10.91
C LYS A 37 -36.49 -12.48 -11.67
N PRO A 38 -36.37 -12.69 -13.00
CA PRO A 38 -35.34 -12.02 -13.79
C PRO A 38 -35.57 -10.51 -13.68
N GLY A 39 -34.71 -9.85 -12.89
CA GLY A 39 -34.76 -8.40 -12.71
C GLY A 39 -34.55 -7.69 -14.04
N ALA A 40 -35.26 -6.58 -14.24
CA ALA A 40 -35.08 -5.70 -15.39
C ALA A 40 -33.57 -5.44 -15.62
N LYS A 41 -33.15 -5.44 -16.89
CA LYS A 41 -31.73 -5.13 -17.21
C LYS A 41 -31.34 -3.82 -16.53
N PRO A 42 -30.24 -3.78 -15.75
CA PRO A 42 -29.81 -2.55 -15.12
C PRO A 42 -29.66 -1.44 -16.18
N GLY A 43 -30.16 -0.24 -15.88
CA GLY A 43 -29.99 0.91 -16.76
C GLY A 43 -28.50 1.23 -16.95
N THR A 44 -28.17 2.05 -17.94
CA THR A 44 -26.79 2.52 -18.15
C THR A 44 -26.42 3.54 -17.07
N PRO A 45 -25.27 3.40 -16.34
CA PRO A 45 -24.81 4.37 -15.37
C PRO A 45 -24.52 5.72 -16.07
N ALA A 46 -25.23 6.75 -15.64
CA ALA A 46 -25.03 8.10 -16.21
C ALA A 46 -23.92 8.86 -15.43
N PRO A 47 -22.80 9.26 -16.07
CA PRO A 47 -21.77 10.08 -15.42
C PRO A 47 -22.32 11.38 -14.81
N ALA A 48 -23.28 12.00 -15.47
CA ALA A 48 -23.92 13.22 -14.99
C ALA A 48 -24.60 13.07 -13.62
N ALA A 49 -25.21 11.91 -13.32
CA ALA A 49 -25.81 11.65 -12.02
C ALA A 49 -24.77 11.61 -10.89
N LEU A 50 -23.59 11.01 -11.16
CA LEU A 50 -22.50 10.98 -10.22
C LEU A 50 -21.87 12.38 -10.02
N LEU A 51 -21.67 13.13 -11.09
CA LEU A 51 -21.15 14.51 -11.01
C LEU A 51 -22.11 15.43 -10.22
N ALA A 52 -23.42 15.34 -10.47
CA ALA A 52 -24.41 16.09 -9.72
C ALA A 52 -24.44 15.73 -8.22
N TRP A 53 -24.19 14.46 -7.88
CA TRP A 53 -24.00 14.04 -6.50
C TRP A 53 -22.70 14.61 -5.91
N TYR A 54 -21.60 14.55 -6.67
CA TYR A 54 -20.30 15.07 -6.24
C TYR A 54 -20.33 16.56 -5.96
N ASP A 55 -20.98 17.35 -6.78
CA ASP A 55 -21.12 18.81 -6.59
C ASP A 55 -21.74 19.16 -5.23
N ARG A 56 -22.63 18.30 -4.69
CA ARG A 56 -23.29 18.48 -3.40
C ARG A 56 -22.60 17.85 -2.21
N HIS A 57 -21.83 16.76 -2.44
CA HIS A 57 -21.35 15.88 -1.36
C HIS A 57 -19.82 15.65 -1.37
N ARG A 58 -19.07 16.39 -2.22
CA ARG A 58 -17.61 16.24 -2.32
C ARG A 58 -16.94 16.41 -0.96
N ARG A 59 -15.96 15.56 -0.67
CA ARG A 59 -15.15 15.69 0.53
C ARG A 59 -14.24 16.92 0.42
N ARG A 60 -14.15 17.72 1.49
CA ARG A 60 -13.16 18.79 1.60
C ARG A 60 -11.85 18.18 2.13
N LEU A 61 -10.83 18.18 1.31
CA LEU A 61 -9.53 17.63 1.62
C LEU A 61 -8.44 18.67 1.31
N PRO A 62 -7.34 18.76 2.10
CA PRO A 62 -6.34 19.82 1.94
C PRO A 62 -5.70 19.90 0.54
N TRP A 63 -5.67 18.79 -0.18
CA TRP A 63 -5.08 18.67 -1.53
C TRP A 63 -6.07 18.87 -2.67
N ARG A 64 -7.36 19.12 -2.39
CA ARG A 64 -8.37 19.33 -3.42
C ARG A 64 -8.57 20.82 -3.71
N ALA A 65 -8.61 21.14 -4.97
CA ALA A 65 -8.96 22.48 -5.40
C ALA A 65 -10.42 22.83 -5.03
N GLU A 66 -10.71 24.10 -4.78
CA GLU A 66 -12.08 24.58 -4.62
C GLU A 66 -12.89 24.42 -5.91
N PRO A 67 -14.23 24.33 -5.84
CA PRO A 67 -15.09 24.21 -7.01
C PRO A 67 -14.79 25.27 -8.06
N GLY A 68 -14.63 24.84 -9.32
CA GLY A 68 -14.33 25.73 -10.44
C GLY A 68 -12.87 26.22 -10.50
N ARG A 69 -12.02 25.78 -9.60
CA ARG A 69 -10.58 26.04 -9.65
C ARG A 69 -9.83 24.84 -10.21
N GLN A 70 -8.83 25.10 -11.03
CA GLN A 70 -7.91 24.05 -11.49
C GLN A 70 -7.04 23.58 -10.31
N ALA A 71 -6.86 22.27 -10.20
CA ALA A 71 -5.99 21.69 -9.19
C ALA A 71 -4.52 21.90 -9.55
N ASP A 72 -3.68 22.22 -8.56
CA ASP A 72 -2.24 22.30 -8.74
C ASP A 72 -1.66 20.90 -8.96
N PRO A 73 -0.95 20.64 -10.08
CA PRO A 73 -0.36 19.33 -10.37
C PRO A 73 0.60 18.83 -9.27
N TYR A 74 1.32 19.73 -8.61
CA TYR A 74 2.20 19.38 -7.50
C TYR A 74 1.40 18.90 -6.27
N HIS A 75 0.28 19.55 -5.96
CA HIS A 75 -0.60 19.13 -4.87
C HIS A 75 -1.24 17.78 -5.15
N VAL A 76 -1.69 17.55 -6.39
CA VAL A 76 -2.22 16.25 -6.83
C VAL A 76 -1.15 15.17 -6.71
N PHE A 77 0.03 15.40 -7.28
CA PHE A 77 1.16 14.48 -7.21
C PHE A 77 1.53 14.11 -5.77
N LEU A 78 1.74 15.11 -4.92
CA LEU A 78 2.13 14.93 -3.52
C LEU A 78 1.10 14.08 -2.77
N SER A 79 -0.18 14.43 -2.90
CA SER A 79 -1.26 13.71 -2.22
C SER A 79 -1.42 12.29 -2.72
N GLU A 80 -1.35 12.05 -4.03
CA GLU A 80 -1.50 10.72 -4.62
C GLU A 80 -0.36 9.77 -4.18
N ILE A 81 0.87 10.27 -4.07
CA ILE A 81 1.98 9.47 -3.53
C ILE A 81 1.81 9.22 -2.02
N MET A 82 1.38 10.21 -1.24
CA MET A 82 1.17 10.06 0.21
C MET A 82 0.02 9.11 0.53
N LEU A 83 -1.05 9.10 -0.26
CA LEU A 83 -2.23 8.26 -0.07
C LEU A 83 -2.01 6.79 -0.45
N GLN A 84 -0.93 6.44 -1.15
CA GLN A 84 -0.62 5.04 -1.43
C GLN A 84 -0.48 4.25 -0.14
N GLN A 85 -1.43 3.33 0.13
CA GLN A 85 -1.47 2.48 1.33
C GLN A 85 -1.50 3.25 2.67
N THR A 86 -1.97 4.49 2.65
CA THR A 86 -2.09 5.36 3.84
C THR A 86 -3.50 5.98 3.89
N THR A 87 -4.02 6.21 5.08
CA THR A 87 -5.37 6.78 5.26
C THR A 87 -5.38 8.29 5.07
N VAL A 88 -6.52 8.84 4.62
CA VAL A 88 -6.74 10.30 4.49
C VAL A 88 -6.43 11.03 5.80
N LYS A 89 -6.87 10.48 6.94
CA LYS A 89 -6.64 11.08 8.27
C LYS A 89 -5.15 11.20 8.59
N ALA A 90 -4.37 10.18 8.26
CA ALA A 90 -2.92 10.20 8.51
C ALA A 90 -2.19 11.15 7.56
N VAL A 91 -2.62 11.25 6.29
CA VAL A 91 -1.93 12.06 5.28
C VAL A 91 -2.13 13.56 5.49
N GLY A 92 -3.28 14.01 6.00
CA GLY A 92 -3.60 15.43 6.12
C GLY A 92 -2.49 16.29 6.75
N PRO A 93 -2.03 15.99 7.98
CA PRO A 93 -0.95 16.74 8.63
C PRO A 93 0.38 16.72 7.85
N TYR A 94 0.74 15.58 7.25
CA TYR A 94 1.97 15.47 6.46
C TYR A 94 1.90 16.31 5.19
N PHE A 95 0.78 16.26 4.48
CA PHE A 95 0.57 17.07 3.28
C PHE A 95 0.74 18.55 3.56
N THR A 96 0.08 19.05 4.61
CA THR A 96 0.19 20.44 5.03
C THR A 96 1.61 20.81 5.45
N GLY A 97 2.27 19.93 6.23
CA GLY A 97 3.66 20.12 6.65
C GLY A 97 4.66 20.13 5.48
N PHE A 98 4.45 19.28 4.48
CA PHE A 98 5.28 19.27 3.26
C PHE A 98 5.12 20.55 2.46
N LEU A 99 3.89 21.04 2.26
CA LEU A 99 3.67 22.30 1.54
C LEU A 99 4.21 23.51 2.27
N ALA A 100 4.15 23.51 3.60
CA ALA A 100 4.75 24.59 4.41
C ALA A 100 6.29 24.64 4.25
N ARG A 101 6.95 23.48 4.13
CA ARG A 101 8.41 23.38 3.94
C ARG A 101 8.83 23.54 2.49
N TRP A 102 8.09 22.94 1.57
CA TRP A 102 8.39 22.89 0.14
C TRP A 102 7.13 23.24 -0.67
N PRO A 103 6.84 24.55 -0.78
CA PRO A 103 5.59 25.03 -1.40
C PRO A 103 5.48 24.76 -2.90
N THR A 104 6.59 24.45 -3.58
CA THR A 104 6.59 24.07 -5.01
C THR A 104 7.44 22.83 -5.24
N VAL A 105 7.25 22.20 -6.38
CA VAL A 105 8.05 21.05 -6.81
C VAL A 105 9.55 21.38 -6.88
N SER A 106 9.90 22.63 -7.21
CA SER A 106 11.30 23.09 -7.27
C SER A 106 11.93 23.18 -5.88
N HIS A 107 11.19 23.64 -4.88
CA HIS A 107 11.66 23.62 -3.49
C HIS A 107 11.90 22.19 -2.99
N LEU A 108 10.97 21.28 -3.30
CA LEU A 108 11.12 19.86 -2.94
C LEU A 108 12.32 19.23 -3.65
N ALA A 109 12.54 19.54 -4.94
CA ALA A 109 13.65 19.01 -5.72
C ALA A 109 15.03 19.47 -5.20
N ALA A 110 15.11 20.68 -4.66
CA ALA A 110 16.34 21.27 -4.11
C ALA A 110 16.64 20.80 -2.67
N ALA A 111 15.68 20.23 -1.97
CA ALA A 111 15.84 19.78 -0.60
C ALA A 111 16.82 18.60 -0.51
N PRO A 112 17.63 18.49 0.56
CA PRO A 112 18.38 17.28 0.85
C PRO A 112 17.43 16.08 1.05
N LEU A 113 17.79 14.93 0.47
CA LEU A 113 16.94 13.72 0.58
C LEU A 113 16.67 13.31 2.02
N GLU A 114 17.66 13.49 2.89
CA GLU A 114 17.59 13.18 4.33
C GLU A 114 16.48 13.98 5.02
N GLU A 115 16.31 15.25 4.68
CA GLU A 115 15.23 16.09 5.21
C GLU A 115 13.86 15.63 4.73
N VAL A 116 13.75 15.22 3.45
CA VAL A 116 12.51 14.67 2.89
C VAL A 116 12.15 13.34 3.58
N LEU A 117 13.14 12.47 3.83
CA LEU A 117 12.93 11.21 4.53
C LEU A 117 12.55 11.43 6.01
N SER A 118 13.17 12.40 6.67
CA SER A 118 12.81 12.78 8.04
C SER A 118 11.38 13.31 8.13
N ALA A 119 11.00 14.24 7.25
CA ALA A 119 9.63 14.74 7.19
C ALA A 119 8.58 13.67 6.82
N TRP A 120 9.00 12.60 6.14
CA TRP A 120 8.14 11.46 5.78
C TRP A 120 8.01 10.43 6.92
N ALA A 121 8.82 10.54 7.99
CA ALA A 121 8.87 9.54 9.05
C ALA A 121 7.48 9.32 9.66
N GLY A 122 7.06 8.05 9.75
CA GLY A 122 5.72 7.66 10.23
C GLY A 122 4.72 7.29 9.14
N LEU A 123 4.83 7.80 7.90
CA LEU A 123 3.94 7.39 6.79
C LEU A 123 4.24 5.99 6.25
N GLY A 124 5.43 5.43 6.54
CA GLY A 124 5.86 4.12 6.05
C GLY A 124 6.15 4.10 4.53
N TYR A 125 6.56 2.91 4.03
CA TYR A 125 6.85 2.70 2.59
C TYR A 125 7.80 3.77 2.02
N TYR A 126 8.93 3.99 2.64
CA TYR A 126 9.86 5.10 2.38
C TYR A 126 10.43 5.15 0.96
N ALA A 127 10.30 4.06 0.17
CA ALA A 127 10.56 4.11 -1.26
C ALA A 127 9.72 5.17 -1.98
N ARG A 128 8.51 5.46 -1.45
CA ARG A 128 7.64 6.53 -1.97
C ARG A 128 8.28 7.90 -1.81
N ALA A 129 8.86 8.20 -0.64
CA ALA A 129 9.54 9.47 -0.39
C ALA A 129 10.76 9.65 -1.29
N ARG A 130 11.57 8.60 -1.48
CA ARG A 130 12.70 8.63 -2.42
C ARG A 130 12.24 8.87 -3.86
N ASN A 131 11.20 8.16 -4.29
CA ASN A 131 10.64 8.33 -5.63
C ASN A 131 9.98 9.69 -5.80
N LEU A 132 9.30 10.20 -4.76
CA LEU A 132 8.74 11.56 -4.73
C LEU A 132 9.83 12.61 -4.99
N HIS A 133 10.93 12.51 -4.24
CA HIS A 133 12.07 13.43 -4.40
C HIS A 133 12.73 13.29 -5.77
N ALA A 134 13.02 12.07 -6.24
CA ALA A 134 13.60 11.83 -7.56
C ALA A 134 12.67 12.31 -8.69
N CYS A 135 11.35 12.18 -8.53
CA CYS A 135 10.37 12.71 -9.47
C CYS A 135 10.42 14.25 -9.49
N ALA A 136 10.44 14.91 -8.33
CA ALA A 136 10.56 16.37 -8.26
C ALA A 136 11.82 16.86 -8.98
N GLN A 137 12.97 16.22 -8.76
CA GLN A 137 14.22 16.52 -9.47
C GLN A 137 14.08 16.33 -11.00
N ALA A 138 13.43 15.25 -11.44
CA ALA A 138 13.20 14.99 -12.86
C ALA A 138 12.27 16.03 -13.48
N VAL A 139 11.22 16.47 -12.79
CA VAL A 139 10.31 17.54 -13.26
C VAL A 139 11.08 18.86 -13.41
N VAL A 140 11.95 19.20 -12.47
CA VAL A 140 12.77 20.42 -12.60
C VAL A 140 13.76 20.30 -13.76
N ALA A 141 14.50 19.20 -13.82
CA ALA A 141 15.57 19.03 -14.81
C ALA A 141 15.07 18.87 -16.25
N ARG A 142 13.93 18.19 -16.47
CA ARG A 142 13.44 17.83 -17.80
C ARG A 142 12.29 18.72 -18.28
N HIS A 143 11.55 19.33 -17.35
CA HIS A 143 10.33 20.07 -17.64
C HIS A 143 10.31 21.48 -17.00
N GLY A 144 11.47 21.99 -16.55
CA GLY A 144 11.58 23.37 -16.01
C GLY A 144 10.71 23.64 -14.81
N GLY A 145 10.46 22.62 -13.97
CA GLY A 145 9.64 22.76 -12.76
C GLY A 145 8.12 22.72 -13.02
N ARG A 146 7.66 22.31 -14.19
CA ARG A 146 6.25 22.14 -14.54
C ARG A 146 5.97 20.69 -14.85
N PHE A 147 4.90 20.14 -14.27
CA PHE A 147 4.45 18.79 -14.64
C PHE A 147 3.99 18.79 -16.09
N PRO A 148 4.35 17.76 -16.90
CA PRO A 148 3.79 17.61 -18.24
C PRO A 148 2.28 17.32 -18.17
N ASP A 149 1.55 17.82 -19.14
CA ASP A 149 0.11 17.63 -19.33
C ASP A 149 -0.25 16.44 -20.23
N ASP A 150 0.71 15.55 -20.45
CA ASP A 150 0.58 14.32 -21.23
C ASP A 150 0.80 13.08 -20.34
N GLU A 151 -0.12 12.10 -20.42
CA GLU A 151 -0.08 10.89 -19.58
C GLU A 151 1.18 10.05 -19.84
N ALA A 152 1.68 9.98 -21.08
CA ALA A 152 2.87 9.22 -21.40
C ALA A 152 4.14 9.88 -20.82
N ALA A 153 4.23 11.19 -20.89
CA ALA A 153 5.31 11.97 -20.30
C ALA A 153 5.28 11.89 -18.74
N LEU A 154 4.08 11.94 -18.13
CA LEU A 154 3.91 11.68 -16.69
C LEU A 154 4.40 10.30 -16.32
N LEU A 155 4.05 9.26 -17.07
CA LEU A 155 4.45 7.88 -16.83
C LEU A 155 5.96 7.66 -16.92
N ALA A 156 6.67 8.49 -17.68
CA ALA A 156 8.13 8.45 -17.81
C ALA A 156 8.88 9.05 -16.61
N LEU A 157 8.17 9.69 -15.66
CA LEU A 157 8.76 10.27 -14.46
C LEU A 157 9.06 9.18 -13.41
N PRO A 158 10.15 9.31 -12.62
CA PRO A 158 10.50 8.35 -11.58
C PRO A 158 9.36 8.11 -10.57
N GLY A 159 9.00 6.85 -10.34
CA GLY A 159 8.00 6.48 -9.34
C GLY A 159 6.55 6.79 -9.70
N ILE A 160 6.29 7.33 -10.88
CA ILE A 160 4.95 7.52 -11.43
C ILE A 160 4.51 6.23 -12.12
N GLY A 161 3.52 5.56 -11.57
CA GLY A 161 2.87 4.41 -12.19
C GLY A 161 1.61 4.80 -12.96
N PRO A 162 1.00 3.83 -13.69
CA PRO A 162 -0.19 4.10 -14.52
C PRO A 162 -1.36 4.73 -13.76
N TYR A 163 -1.54 4.39 -12.49
CA TYR A 163 -2.55 5.01 -11.64
C TYR A 163 -2.25 6.50 -11.39
N THR A 164 -1.02 6.80 -10.93
CA THR A 164 -0.64 8.18 -10.56
C THR A 164 -0.58 9.08 -11.79
N ALA A 165 -0.09 8.57 -12.95
CA ALA A 165 -0.12 9.31 -14.21
C ALA A 165 -1.56 9.69 -14.60
N ALA A 166 -2.48 8.71 -14.60
CA ALA A 166 -3.89 8.96 -14.91
C ALA A 166 -4.56 9.91 -13.89
N ALA A 167 -4.19 9.85 -12.60
CA ALA A 167 -4.73 10.75 -11.57
C ALA A 167 -4.27 12.20 -11.80
N ILE A 168 -2.99 12.41 -12.05
CA ILE A 168 -2.48 13.76 -12.37
C ILE A 168 -3.09 14.27 -13.68
N ALA A 169 -3.09 13.45 -14.72
CA ALA A 169 -3.66 13.82 -16.03
C ALA A 169 -5.13 14.23 -15.91
N SER A 170 -5.94 13.45 -15.20
CA SER A 170 -7.37 13.77 -15.07
C SER A 170 -7.64 14.92 -14.08
N ILE A 171 -7.03 14.90 -12.89
CA ILE A 171 -7.40 15.83 -11.81
C ILE A 171 -6.77 17.22 -12.00
N ALA A 172 -5.51 17.27 -12.47
CA ALA A 172 -4.80 18.55 -12.63
C ALA A 172 -4.96 19.16 -14.03
N PHE A 173 -5.10 18.32 -15.06
CA PHE A 173 -5.14 18.80 -16.45
C PHE A 173 -6.48 18.54 -17.15
N ASP A 174 -7.45 17.96 -16.44
CA ASP A 174 -8.79 17.63 -16.96
C ASP A 174 -8.76 16.77 -18.25
N LEU A 175 -7.71 15.95 -18.40
CA LEU A 175 -7.59 15.01 -19.51
C LEU A 175 -8.45 13.78 -19.27
N LYS A 176 -9.00 13.21 -20.33
CA LYS A 176 -9.82 11.98 -20.25
C LYS A 176 -8.96 10.78 -19.89
N ALA A 177 -8.53 10.70 -18.64
CA ALA A 177 -7.81 9.58 -18.04
C ALA A 177 -8.62 8.97 -16.89
N SER A 178 -8.41 7.68 -16.62
CA SER A 178 -9.21 6.94 -15.64
C SER A 178 -8.29 6.29 -14.58
N PRO A 179 -7.98 6.97 -13.49
CA PRO A 179 -7.25 6.37 -12.37
C PRO A 179 -8.14 5.36 -11.65
N VAL A 180 -7.68 4.13 -11.51
CA VAL A 180 -8.44 3.06 -10.84
C VAL A 180 -7.73 2.67 -9.56
N ASP A 181 -8.18 3.24 -8.44
CA ASP A 181 -7.77 2.86 -7.08
C ASP A 181 -8.66 1.74 -6.51
N GLY A 182 -8.39 1.31 -5.28
CA GLY A 182 -9.21 0.29 -4.61
C GLY A 182 -10.68 0.70 -4.37
N ASN A 183 -11.00 1.99 -4.32
CA ASN A 183 -12.37 2.47 -4.23
C ASN A 183 -13.07 2.32 -5.57
N ILE A 184 -12.43 2.74 -6.65
CA ILE A 184 -12.96 2.64 -8.01
C ILE A 184 -13.03 1.18 -8.45
N GLU A 185 -12.02 0.34 -8.14
CA GLU A 185 -12.09 -1.12 -8.34
C GLU A 185 -13.37 -1.70 -7.73
N ARG A 186 -13.70 -1.32 -6.50
CA ARG A 186 -14.90 -1.80 -5.79
C ARG A 186 -16.18 -1.28 -6.39
N VAL A 187 -16.27 0.01 -6.69
CA VAL A 187 -17.46 0.62 -7.30
C VAL A 187 -17.76 -0.04 -8.64
N VAL A 188 -16.78 -0.13 -9.53
CA VAL A 188 -16.92 -0.72 -10.87
C VAL A 188 -17.22 -2.21 -10.78
N SER A 189 -16.55 -2.95 -9.89
CA SER A 189 -16.82 -4.39 -9.70
C SER A 189 -18.26 -4.65 -9.28
N ARG A 190 -18.84 -3.81 -8.42
CA ARG A 190 -20.23 -3.90 -7.97
C ARG A 190 -21.21 -3.46 -9.04
N LEU A 191 -20.91 -2.35 -9.70
CA LEU A 191 -21.76 -1.78 -10.74
C LEU A 191 -22.04 -2.78 -11.86
N TYR A 192 -20.99 -3.50 -12.29
CA TYR A 192 -21.05 -4.49 -13.36
C TYR A 192 -21.04 -5.96 -12.88
N ARG A 193 -21.04 -6.18 -11.57
CA ARG A 193 -21.00 -7.51 -10.95
C ARG A 193 -19.88 -8.39 -11.51
N VAL A 194 -18.64 -7.86 -11.51
CA VAL A 194 -17.46 -8.53 -12.05
C VAL A 194 -17.09 -9.72 -11.17
N ALA A 195 -17.39 -10.93 -11.62
CA ALA A 195 -17.19 -12.16 -10.86
C ALA A 195 -15.76 -12.70 -10.89
N GLU A 196 -14.93 -12.25 -11.83
CA GLU A 196 -13.53 -12.64 -11.93
C GLU A 196 -12.75 -12.14 -10.71
N PRO A 197 -11.92 -13.00 -10.05
CA PRO A 197 -11.16 -12.59 -8.88
C PRO A 197 -10.04 -11.59 -9.20
N LEU A 198 -9.78 -10.67 -8.26
CA LEU A 198 -8.55 -9.85 -8.27
C LEU A 198 -7.32 -10.74 -7.97
N PRO A 199 -6.18 -10.49 -8.63
CA PRO A 199 -5.87 -9.37 -9.52
C PRO A 199 -6.26 -9.58 -10.99
N GLY A 200 -6.73 -10.75 -11.42
CA GLY A 200 -7.06 -11.07 -12.83
C GLY A 200 -8.08 -10.11 -13.45
N ALA A 201 -9.09 -9.71 -12.68
CA ALA A 201 -10.14 -8.78 -13.13
C ALA A 201 -9.66 -7.34 -13.41
N LYS A 202 -8.45 -6.93 -13.00
CA LYS A 202 -7.99 -5.53 -13.12
C LYS A 202 -8.06 -4.96 -14.54
N PRO A 203 -7.63 -5.65 -15.60
CA PRO A 203 -7.73 -5.11 -16.96
C PRO A 203 -9.18 -4.82 -17.37
N ARG A 204 -10.11 -5.73 -17.04
CA ARG A 204 -11.54 -5.57 -17.30
C ARG A 204 -12.12 -4.38 -16.52
N ILE A 205 -11.81 -4.27 -15.25
CA ILE A 205 -12.27 -3.17 -14.38
C ILE A 205 -11.76 -1.83 -14.93
N LYS A 206 -10.49 -1.76 -15.36
CA LYS A 206 -9.90 -0.56 -15.98
C LYS A 206 -10.62 -0.16 -17.26
N ALA A 207 -10.93 -1.12 -18.13
CA ALA A 207 -11.69 -0.86 -19.37
C ALA A 207 -13.11 -0.34 -19.09
N LEU A 208 -13.79 -0.92 -18.11
CA LEU A 208 -15.13 -0.48 -17.70
C LEU A 208 -15.09 0.93 -17.07
N ALA A 209 -14.10 1.23 -16.24
CA ALA A 209 -13.92 2.56 -15.66
C ALA A 209 -13.63 3.61 -16.74
N ALA A 210 -12.78 3.28 -17.73
CA ALA A 210 -12.48 4.16 -18.85
C ALA A 210 -13.71 4.45 -19.71
N ALA A 211 -14.56 3.45 -19.94
CA ALA A 211 -15.82 3.61 -20.68
C ALA A 211 -16.82 4.52 -19.94
N LEU A 212 -16.79 4.54 -18.60
CA LEU A 212 -17.62 5.43 -17.79
C LEU A 212 -17.11 6.86 -17.75
N THR A 213 -15.81 7.08 -17.96
CA THR A 213 -15.18 8.40 -17.79
C THR A 213 -15.65 9.36 -18.90
N PRO A 214 -16.35 10.46 -18.55
CA PRO A 214 -16.85 11.42 -19.52
C PRO A 214 -15.72 12.25 -20.13
N ALA A 215 -16.01 12.90 -21.26
CA ALA A 215 -15.08 13.86 -21.87
C ALA A 215 -15.03 15.19 -21.15
N GLN A 216 -16.11 15.56 -20.47
CA GLN A 216 -16.20 16.80 -19.68
C GLN A 216 -16.04 16.49 -18.20
N ARG A 217 -15.22 17.27 -17.50
CA ARG A 217 -14.96 17.12 -16.06
C ARG A 217 -14.42 15.74 -15.65
N PRO A 218 -13.50 15.12 -16.42
CA PRO A 218 -12.97 13.80 -16.06
C PRO A 218 -12.23 13.80 -14.72
N GLY A 219 -11.57 14.91 -14.34
CA GLY A 219 -10.93 15.06 -13.03
C GLY A 219 -11.92 15.06 -11.87
N ASP A 220 -13.03 15.78 -12.00
CA ASP A 220 -14.13 15.75 -11.02
C ASP A 220 -14.78 14.36 -10.96
N PHE A 221 -14.94 13.71 -12.12
CA PHE A 221 -15.49 12.35 -12.19
C PHE A 221 -14.59 11.33 -11.48
N ALA A 222 -13.28 11.40 -11.68
CA ALA A 222 -12.32 10.55 -10.97
C ALA A 222 -12.43 10.72 -9.44
N GLN A 223 -12.45 11.96 -8.98
CA GLN A 223 -12.62 12.28 -7.55
C GLN A 223 -13.99 11.86 -7.02
N ALA A 224 -15.05 12.01 -7.82
CA ALA A 224 -16.41 11.56 -7.47
C ALA A 224 -16.48 10.05 -7.28
N MET A 225 -15.83 9.26 -8.15
CA MET A 225 -15.72 7.82 -8.02
C MET A 225 -14.97 7.40 -6.74
N MET A 226 -13.88 8.09 -6.42
CA MET A 226 -13.13 7.87 -5.17
C MET A 226 -14.00 8.19 -3.95
N ASP A 227 -14.74 9.29 -3.98
CA ASP A 227 -15.63 9.70 -2.89
C ASP A 227 -16.80 8.74 -2.72
N LEU A 228 -17.44 8.35 -3.81
CA LEU A 228 -18.52 7.35 -3.80
C LEU A 228 -18.04 6.04 -3.14
N GLY A 229 -16.84 5.58 -3.51
CA GLY A 229 -16.25 4.39 -2.91
C GLY A 229 -15.90 4.57 -1.43
N ALA A 230 -15.43 5.74 -1.03
CA ALA A 230 -15.02 6.00 0.33
C ALA A 230 -16.19 6.22 1.31
N THR A 231 -17.33 6.77 0.84
CA THR A 231 -18.42 7.24 1.72
C THR A 231 -19.71 6.44 1.59
N ILE A 232 -20.06 6.00 0.40
CA ILE A 232 -21.33 5.31 0.10
C ILE A 232 -21.11 3.83 -0.22
N CYS A 233 -20.29 3.53 -1.23
CA CYS A 233 -20.01 2.17 -1.67
C CYS A 233 -18.89 1.52 -0.83
N THR A 234 -19.04 1.55 0.50
CA THR A 234 -18.06 1.06 1.47
C THR A 234 -17.86 -0.46 1.40
N PRO A 235 -16.72 -1.01 1.90
CA PRO A 235 -16.40 -2.43 1.74
C PRO A 235 -17.44 -3.39 2.34
N ARG A 236 -17.89 -3.16 3.57
CA ARG A 236 -18.73 -4.10 4.33
C ARG A 236 -20.22 -3.79 4.27
N SER A 237 -20.59 -2.54 4.43
CA SER A 237 -22.00 -2.10 4.54
C SER A 237 -22.24 -0.91 3.63
N PRO A 238 -22.37 -1.11 2.29
CA PRO A 238 -22.61 -0.03 1.38
C PRO A 238 -24.01 0.59 1.59
N ALA A 239 -24.08 1.92 1.64
CA ALA A 239 -25.32 2.67 1.77
C ALA A 239 -26.00 2.83 0.39
N CYS A 240 -26.44 1.70 -0.20
CA CYS A 240 -26.96 1.65 -1.57
C CYS A 240 -28.14 2.58 -1.82
N SER A 241 -28.98 2.84 -0.82
CA SER A 241 -30.13 3.74 -0.93
C SER A 241 -29.74 5.21 -1.14
N LEU A 242 -28.51 5.59 -0.82
CA LEU A 242 -27.96 6.94 -1.01
C LEU A 242 -27.10 7.05 -2.28
N CYS A 243 -26.93 5.95 -3.03
CA CYS A 243 -26.03 5.89 -4.17
C CYS A 243 -26.67 6.53 -5.42
N PRO A 244 -25.98 7.49 -6.09
CA PRO A 244 -26.50 8.10 -7.32
C PRO A 244 -26.65 7.09 -8.49
N TRP A 245 -25.99 5.91 -8.37
CA TRP A 245 -26.08 4.81 -9.30
C TRP A 245 -26.81 3.60 -8.71
N MET A 246 -27.75 3.83 -7.83
CA MET A 246 -28.53 2.76 -7.19
C MET A 246 -29.25 1.88 -8.22
N GLU A 247 -29.94 2.50 -9.17
CA GLU A 247 -30.75 1.78 -10.16
C GLU A 247 -29.92 0.95 -11.16
N PRO A 248 -28.84 1.47 -11.78
CA PRO A 248 -28.06 0.69 -12.73
C PRO A 248 -27.10 -0.32 -12.09
N CYS A 249 -27.03 -0.42 -10.75
CA CYS A 249 -26.05 -1.27 -10.08
C CYS A 249 -26.48 -2.75 -10.07
N ALA A 250 -25.78 -3.59 -10.84
CA ALA A 250 -26.09 -5.03 -10.97
C ALA A 250 -25.93 -5.79 -9.64
N ALA A 251 -24.91 -5.48 -8.84
CA ALA A 251 -24.72 -6.16 -7.55
C ALA A 251 -25.76 -5.73 -6.50
N ARG A 252 -26.23 -4.48 -6.53
CA ARG A 252 -27.33 -4.03 -5.68
C ARG A 252 -28.64 -4.73 -6.09
N ALA A 253 -28.93 -4.80 -7.39
CA ALA A 253 -30.13 -5.48 -7.90
C ALA A 253 -30.15 -6.98 -7.53
N ALA A 254 -28.97 -7.62 -7.49
CA ALA A 254 -28.81 -9.01 -7.06
C ALA A 254 -28.75 -9.19 -5.52
N GLY A 255 -28.66 -8.13 -4.74
CA GLY A 255 -28.53 -8.19 -3.27
C GLY A 255 -27.16 -8.67 -2.76
N ASP A 256 -26.14 -8.76 -3.61
CA ASP A 256 -24.86 -9.37 -3.31
C ASP A 256 -23.65 -8.38 -3.37
N ALA A 257 -23.92 -7.10 -3.25
CA ALA A 257 -22.88 -6.05 -3.36
C ALA A 257 -21.67 -6.27 -2.43
N ALA A 258 -21.87 -6.86 -1.26
CA ALA A 258 -20.77 -7.12 -0.31
C ALA A 258 -19.76 -8.15 -0.80
N LEU A 259 -20.11 -9.00 -1.77
CA LEU A 259 -19.23 -10.03 -2.34
C LEU A 259 -18.17 -9.46 -3.30
N TYR A 260 -18.33 -8.21 -3.76
CA TYR A 260 -17.45 -7.60 -4.76
C TYR A 260 -16.57 -6.49 -4.19
N PRO A 261 -15.33 -6.34 -4.68
CA PRO A 261 -14.67 -7.21 -5.67
C PRO A 261 -14.34 -8.60 -5.10
N VAL A 262 -14.44 -9.63 -5.92
CA VAL A 262 -13.99 -10.97 -5.57
C VAL A 262 -12.48 -10.98 -5.41
N LYS A 263 -11.98 -11.61 -4.35
CA LYS A 263 -10.53 -11.70 -4.06
C LYS A 263 -10.09 -13.16 -4.09
N ALA A 264 -8.94 -13.41 -4.74
CA ALA A 264 -8.30 -14.70 -4.62
C ALA A 264 -7.89 -14.96 -3.14
N PRO A 265 -7.88 -16.22 -2.71
CA PRO A 265 -7.40 -16.61 -1.38
C PRO A 265 -5.98 -16.07 -1.17
N LYS A 266 -5.73 -15.51 0.03
CA LYS A 266 -4.38 -15.05 0.39
C LYS A 266 -3.55 -16.24 0.84
N GLY A 267 -2.39 -16.45 0.20
CA GLY A 267 -1.37 -17.36 0.71
C GLY A 267 -0.80 -16.90 2.06
N GLU A 268 -0.21 -17.82 2.79
CA GLU A 268 0.54 -17.49 4.02
C GLU A 268 1.76 -16.62 3.68
N LYS A 269 2.01 -15.65 4.55
CA LYS A 269 3.20 -14.80 4.40
C LYS A 269 4.45 -15.57 4.84
N PRO A 270 5.54 -15.56 4.04
CA PRO A 270 6.81 -16.10 4.48
C PRO A 270 7.24 -15.50 5.82
N LYS A 271 7.81 -16.31 6.69
CA LYS A 271 8.41 -15.86 7.95
C LYS A 271 9.90 -15.62 7.75
N ARG A 272 10.41 -14.55 8.32
CA ARG A 272 11.84 -14.21 8.35
C ARG A 272 12.26 -13.93 9.77
N GLU A 273 13.51 -14.27 10.07
CA GLU A 273 14.11 -14.05 11.37
C GLU A 273 15.38 -13.22 11.23
N GLY A 274 15.79 -12.60 12.33
CA GLY A 274 17.03 -11.87 12.43
C GLY A 274 17.35 -11.50 13.87
N ALA A 275 18.50 -10.84 14.05
CA ALA A 275 18.89 -10.24 15.32
C ALA A 275 19.21 -8.75 15.12
N ALA A 276 18.82 -7.91 16.06
CA ALA A 276 19.20 -6.51 16.11
C ALA A 276 20.18 -6.28 17.26
N PHE A 277 21.26 -5.52 17.03
CA PHE A 277 22.34 -5.24 17.96
C PHE A 277 22.14 -3.85 18.58
N LEU A 278 21.48 -3.79 19.71
CA LEU A 278 21.23 -2.57 20.45
C LEU A 278 22.44 -2.25 21.37
N ALA A 279 23.41 -1.53 20.83
CA ALA A 279 24.52 -1.00 21.61
C ALA A 279 24.13 0.36 22.22
N VAL A 280 24.27 0.50 23.53
CA VAL A 280 23.91 1.69 24.29
C VAL A 280 25.14 2.17 25.08
N ARG A 281 25.52 3.43 24.91
CA ARG A 281 26.59 4.06 25.71
C ARG A 281 26.07 4.54 27.05
N ALA A 282 26.97 4.74 27.99
CA ALA A 282 26.64 5.23 29.32
C ALA A 282 25.99 6.64 29.35
N ASP A 283 26.17 7.44 28.28
CA ASP A 283 25.48 8.73 28.08
C ASP A 283 24.10 8.58 27.42
N GLY A 284 23.60 7.35 27.24
CA GLY A 284 22.30 7.04 26.63
C GLY A 284 22.32 6.99 25.11
N ALA A 285 23.41 7.32 24.44
CA ALA A 285 23.49 7.28 22.98
C ALA A 285 23.43 5.84 22.46
N VAL A 286 22.70 5.63 21.36
CA VAL A 286 22.52 4.35 20.68
C VAL A 286 23.32 4.32 19.39
N LEU A 287 23.95 3.18 19.11
CA LEU A 287 24.67 2.97 17.85
C LEU A 287 23.66 2.73 16.72
N LEU A 288 23.69 3.62 15.73
CA LEU A 288 22.86 3.54 14.52
C LEU A 288 23.74 3.53 13.27
N ARG A 289 23.20 3.03 12.17
CA ARG A 289 23.81 3.14 10.84
C ARG A 289 22.77 3.47 9.78
N THR A 290 23.23 3.95 8.63
CA THR A 290 22.37 4.09 7.44
C THR A 290 22.40 2.80 6.64
N ARG A 291 21.22 2.30 6.26
CA ARG A 291 21.11 1.10 5.41
C ARG A 291 21.64 1.37 4.00
N PRO A 292 22.06 0.31 3.28
CA PRO A 292 22.52 0.44 1.89
C PRO A 292 21.48 1.09 0.97
N ASP A 293 21.95 1.58 -0.17
CA ASP A 293 21.14 2.31 -1.17
C ASP A 293 20.04 1.46 -1.82
N LYS A 294 20.16 0.14 -1.75
CA LYS A 294 19.24 -0.82 -2.37
C LYS A 294 18.61 -1.75 -1.34
N GLY A 295 17.43 -2.29 -1.67
CA GLY A 295 16.74 -3.25 -0.84
C GLY A 295 15.67 -2.64 0.07
N LEU A 296 15.17 -3.46 0.99
CA LEU A 296 14.11 -3.07 1.91
C LEU A 296 14.62 -2.00 2.90
N LEU A 297 13.85 -0.92 3.10
CA LEU A 297 14.21 0.21 3.96
C LEU A 297 15.55 0.88 3.58
N ALA A 298 15.91 0.86 2.29
CA ALA A 298 17.13 1.48 1.78
C ALA A 298 17.29 2.94 2.21
N LYS A 299 18.52 3.37 2.50
CA LYS A 299 18.90 4.71 3.00
C LYS A 299 18.24 5.16 4.30
N MET A 300 17.49 4.29 4.96
CA MET A 300 16.94 4.60 6.28
C MET A 300 17.93 4.30 7.39
N THR A 301 17.71 4.95 8.52
CA THR A 301 18.46 4.68 9.75
C THR A 301 18.00 3.37 10.36
N GLU A 302 18.94 2.53 10.80
CA GLU A 302 18.64 1.29 11.52
C GLU A 302 19.51 1.09 12.76
N VAL A 303 18.97 0.38 13.74
CA VAL A 303 19.75 -0.37 14.72
C VAL A 303 20.47 -1.49 13.94
N PRO A 304 21.81 -1.62 14.00
CA PRO A 304 22.51 -2.65 13.25
C PRO A 304 21.88 -4.03 13.41
N SER A 305 21.69 -4.76 12.32
CA SER A 305 21.04 -6.06 12.35
C SER A 305 21.67 -7.06 11.40
N THR A 306 21.43 -8.35 11.65
CA THR A 306 21.74 -9.41 10.69
C THR A 306 20.94 -9.27 9.40
N PRO A 307 21.31 -9.92 8.32
CA PRO A 307 20.40 -10.16 7.20
C PRO A 307 19.12 -10.87 7.67
N TRP A 308 17.96 -10.48 7.12
CA TRP A 308 16.66 -11.06 7.48
C TRP A 308 16.34 -12.24 6.56
N GLY A 309 16.49 -13.45 7.05
CA GLY A 309 16.35 -14.70 6.32
C GLY A 309 15.31 -15.67 6.90
N PRO A 310 15.20 -16.88 6.32
CA PRO A 310 14.34 -17.94 6.86
C PRO A 310 14.80 -18.44 8.25
N LYS A 311 16.11 -18.37 8.51
CA LYS A 311 16.76 -18.64 9.80
C LYS A 311 17.88 -17.63 10.01
N SER A 312 18.11 -17.27 11.27
CA SER A 312 19.25 -16.43 11.68
C SER A 312 20.27 -17.34 12.40
N ASP A 313 21.27 -17.82 11.66
CA ASP A 313 22.36 -18.61 12.21
C ASP A 313 23.51 -17.66 12.64
N ALA A 314 24.11 -17.96 13.82
CA ALA A 314 25.26 -17.25 14.39
C ALA A 314 25.18 -15.71 14.32
N PRO A 315 24.24 -15.07 15.02
CA PRO A 315 24.07 -13.61 14.96
C PRO A 315 25.34 -12.83 15.34
N GLU A 316 26.21 -13.39 16.22
CA GLU A 316 27.42 -12.73 16.70
C GLU A 316 28.41 -12.39 15.58
N ALA A 317 28.41 -13.15 14.48
CA ALA A 317 29.26 -12.88 13.32
C ALA A 317 28.93 -11.56 12.60
N HIS A 318 27.74 -11.02 12.85
CA HIS A 318 27.24 -9.75 12.29
C HIS A 318 27.27 -8.59 13.28
N ALA A 319 27.83 -8.80 14.48
CA ALA A 319 27.89 -7.77 15.49
C ALA A 319 28.72 -6.54 14.99
N PRO A 320 28.20 -5.31 15.13
CA PRO A 320 28.87 -4.12 14.58
C PRO A 320 30.16 -3.75 15.31
N LEU A 321 30.33 -4.26 16.52
CA LEU A 321 31.53 -4.05 17.34
C LEU A 321 31.71 -5.21 18.33
N LYS A 322 32.92 -5.35 18.88
CA LYS A 322 33.24 -6.31 19.94
C LYS A 322 32.66 -5.83 21.27
N ALA A 323 31.70 -6.57 21.82
CA ALA A 323 31.06 -6.27 23.10
C ALA A 323 30.48 -7.56 23.74
N ARG A 324 30.12 -7.48 25.01
CA ARG A 324 29.36 -8.54 25.67
C ARG A 324 27.87 -8.36 25.34
N TRP A 325 27.42 -9.05 24.32
CA TRP A 325 26.02 -9.05 23.92
C TRP A 325 25.19 -9.97 24.82
N ARG A 326 24.04 -9.47 25.30
CA ARG A 326 23.03 -10.24 26.03
C ARG A 326 21.71 -10.21 25.30
N ALA A 327 21.08 -11.35 25.11
CA ALA A 327 19.74 -11.40 24.54
C ALA A 327 18.72 -10.82 25.53
N LEU A 328 17.87 -9.93 25.04
CA LEU A 328 16.71 -9.46 25.80
C LEU A 328 15.58 -10.51 25.72
N PRO A 329 14.76 -10.66 26.78
CA PRO A 329 13.60 -11.53 26.74
C PRO A 329 12.60 -11.14 25.66
N GLY A 330 11.99 -12.12 25.00
CA GLY A 330 11.04 -11.91 23.91
C GLY A 330 11.70 -11.57 22.57
N ALA A 331 10.92 -11.02 21.67
CA ALA A 331 11.36 -10.61 20.33
C ALA A 331 10.47 -9.47 19.79
N VAL A 332 10.98 -8.74 18.81
CA VAL A 332 10.22 -7.71 18.10
C VAL A 332 9.52 -8.35 16.89
N GLU A 333 8.21 -8.34 16.91
CA GLU A 333 7.37 -8.80 15.81
C GLU A 333 6.99 -7.62 14.90
N HIS A 334 7.21 -7.79 13.59
CA HIS A 334 6.83 -6.80 12.59
C HIS A 334 6.33 -7.45 11.30
N VAL A 335 5.18 -7.01 10.80
CA VAL A 335 4.59 -7.55 9.57
C VAL A 335 4.77 -6.57 8.43
N PHE A 336 5.57 -6.97 7.45
CA PHE A 336 5.71 -6.28 6.17
C PHE A 336 4.62 -6.74 5.18
N THR A 337 4.52 -6.07 4.05
CA THR A 337 3.55 -6.42 3.00
C THR A 337 3.72 -7.86 2.53
N HIS A 338 4.97 -8.33 2.37
CA HIS A 338 5.30 -9.61 1.74
C HIS A 338 5.78 -10.70 2.71
N PHE A 339 6.10 -10.37 3.96
CA PHE A 339 6.56 -11.33 4.96
C PHE A 339 6.32 -10.83 6.39
N ALA A 340 6.36 -11.74 7.34
CA ALA A 340 6.41 -11.46 8.78
C ALA A 340 7.86 -11.57 9.26
N LEU A 341 8.31 -10.64 10.12
CA LEU A 341 9.66 -10.57 10.66
C LEU A 341 9.64 -10.73 12.18
N THR A 342 10.51 -11.59 12.69
CA THR A 342 10.82 -11.74 14.12
C THR A 342 12.27 -11.35 14.34
N LEU A 343 12.53 -10.34 15.18
CA LEU A 343 13.88 -9.88 15.54
C LEU A 343 14.17 -10.18 17.01
N LYS A 344 15.19 -10.99 17.26
CA LYS A 344 15.82 -11.07 18.59
C LYS A 344 16.64 -9.80 18.83
N VAL A 345 16.52 -9.21 20.03
CA VAL A 345 17.28 -8.01 20.38
C VAL A 345 18.44 -8.40 21.28
N LEU A 346 19.66 -8.13 20.82
CA LEU A 346 20.90 -8.32 21.56
C LEU A 346 21.36 -6.94 22.04
N ARG A 347 21.45 -6.74 23.37
CA ARG A 347 21.88 -5.48 23.96
C ARG A 347 23.30 -5.58 24.52
N ALA A 348 24.07 -4.53 24.30
CA ALA A 348 25.37 -4.30 24.94
C ALA A 348 25.43 -2.88 25.51
N ASP A 349 25.87 -2.76 26.74
CA ASP A 349 26.10 -1.49 27.41
C ASP A 349 27.60 -1.14 27.33
N LEU A 350 27.95 0.07 26.92
CA LEU A 350 29.30 0.51 26.59
C LEU A 350 29.67 1.80 27.33
N PRO A 351 30.98 2.04 27.58
CA PRO A 351 31.43 3.31 28.18
C PRO A 351 31.10 4.51 27.24
N ALA A 352 30.92 5.70 27.83
CA ALA A 352 30.59 6.93 27.09
C ALA A 352 31.64 7.30 26.02
N THR A 353 32.87 6.84 26.21
CA THR A 353 34.01 7.08 25.30
C THR A 353 34.11 6.05 24.15
N ALA A 354 33.19 5.06 24.07
CA ALA A 354 33.24 4.04 23.02
C ALA A 354 33.17 4.68 21.63
N PRO A 355 34.15 4.45 20.74
CA PRO A 355 34.13 5.00 19.39
C PRO A 355 33.03 4.35 18.55
N ALA A 356 32.52 5.09 17.57
CA ALA A 356 31.64 4.49 16.58
C ALA A 356 32.48 3.71 15.54
N PRO A 357 32.08 2.49 15.17
CA PRO A 357 32.68 1.79 14.03
C PRO A 357 32.44 2.54 12.71
N GLU A 358 33.23 2.25 11.70
CA GLU A 358 33.06 2.83 10.36
C GLU A 358 31.62 2.62 9.85
N GLY A 359 31.06 3.65 9.24
CA GLY A 359 29.68 3.64 8.74
C GLY A 359 28.58 3.69 9.82
N HIS A 360 28.95 3.83 11.10
CA HIS A 360 28.03 3.93 12.23
C HIS A 360 28.16 5.28 12.94
N ARG A 361 27.15 5.65 13.73
CA ARG A 361 27.13 6.86 14.55
C ARG A 361 26.42 6.63 15.88
N TRP A 362 26.85 7.36 16.91
CA TRP A 362 26.14 7.41 18.18
C TRP A 362 25.11 8.52 18.12
N VAL A 363 23.86 8.21 18.47
CA VAL A 363 22.72 9.14 18.43
C VAL A 363 22.01 9.08 19.77
N THR A 364 21.81 10.22 20.41
CA THR A 364 21.07 10.34 21.66
C THR A 364 19.55 10.32 21.41
N PRO A 365 18.70 9.86 22.36
CA PRO A 365 17.26 9.75 22.18
C PRO A 365 16.57 11.04 21.74
N ASP A 366 16.98 12.19 22.26
CA ASP A 366 16.48 13.52 21.90
C ASP A 366 16.65 13.86 20.40
N ARG A 367 17.53 13.14 19.69
CA ARG A 367 17.79 13.30 18.24
C ARG A 367 17.09 12.26 17.36
N PHE A 368 16.37 11.30 17.92
CA PHE A 368 15.73 10.24 17.14
C PHE A 368 14.66 10.75 16.15
N ASP A 369 14.06 11.90 16.41
CA ASP A 369 13.07 12.48 15.50
C ASP A 369 13.71 13.09 14.23
N ALA A 370 14.99 13.44 14.30
CA ALA A 370 15.78 13.85 13.12
C ALA A 370 16.25 12.64 12.28
N GLU A 371 16.19 11.42 12.84
CA GLU A 371 16.62 10.20 12.18
C GLU A 371 15.49 9.55 11.38
N ALA A 372 15.78 9.07 10.18
CA ALA A 372 14.82 8.32 9.34
C ALA A 372 14.60 6.89 9.87
N LEU A 373 14.19 6.75 11.14
CA LEU A 373 13.96 5.47 11.82
C LEU A 373 12.62 4.85 11.40
N PRO A 374 12.60 3.69 10.71
CA PRO A 374 11.37 2.99 10.40
C PRO A 374 10.72 2.41 11.67
N SER A 375 9.42 2.16 11.60
CA SER A 375 8.63 1.66 12.73
C SER A 375 9.16 0.36 13.34
N VAL A 376 9.77 -0.53 12.55
CA VAL A 376 10.43 -1.73 13.04
C VAL A 376 11.62 -1.42 13.95
N MET A 377 12.42 -0.39 13.61
CA MET A 377 13.57 0.02 14.42
C MET A 377 13.13 0.79 15.67
N ARG A 378 12.09 1.63 15.59
CA ARG A 378 11.47 2.22 16.78
C ARG A 378 10.96 1.14 17.77
N LYS A 379 10.40 0.05 17.26
CA LYS A 379 10.03 -1.11 18.10
C LYS A 379 11.26 -1.78 18.76
N VAL A 380 12.39 -1.87 18.05
CA VAL A 380 13.63 -2.41 18.61
C VAL A 380 14.14 -1.53 19.74
N LEU A 381 14.15 -0.21 19.56
CA LEU A 381 14.53 0.75 20.60
C LEU A 381 13.63 0.62 21.83
N ALA A 382 12.31 0.68 21.64
CA ALA A 382 11.33 0.52 22.74
C ALA A 382 11.45 -0.83 23.46
N HIS A 383 11.70 -1.94 22.73
CA HIS A 383 11.93 -3.26 23.32
C HIS A 383 13.19 -3.27 24.21
N GLY A 384 14.18 -2.45 23.87
CA GLY A 384 15.38 -2.25 24.68
C GLY A 384 15.25 -1.22 25.81
N GLY A 385 14.07 -0.63 26.02
CA GLY A 385 13.83 0.40 27.02
C GLY A 385 14.45 1.76 26.68
N ILE A 386 14.57 2.06 25.39
CA ILE A 386 15.06 3.34 24.86
C ILE A 386 13.86 4.07 24.25
N GLU A 387 13.45 5.17 24.85
CA GLU A 387 12.33 6.02 24.42
C GLU A 387 12.82 7.35 23.83
#